data_95d54da7e7825c4c03a57622f790bea8
#
_entry.id   95d54da7e7825c4c03a57622f790bea8
#
_cell.length_a   1.000
_cell.length_b   1.000
_cell.length_c   1.000
_cell.angle_alpha   90.00
_cell.angle_beta   90.00
_cell.angle_gamma   90.00
#
_symmetry.space_group_name_H-M   'P 1'
#
loop_
_entity.id
_entity.type
_entity.pdbx_description
1 polymer ?
#
loop_
_entity_poly.entity_id
_entity_poly.type
_entity_poly.pdbx_seq_one_letter_code
_entity_poly.pdbx_strand_id
1 'polypeptide(L)' 'MMERRISVISVNYNGYDLTCAMIDSLRRHVTTPLEIVIVDNGSTRDEAAPLRERYPDVKVLRSERNLGFAGGNNLGF' A
#
# COMPACT_ATOMS: atom_id res chain seq x y z
N MET A 1 8.76 -21.90 -17.48
CA MET A 1 7.68 -21.91 -16.49
C MET A 1 7.33 -20.49 -16.07
N MET A 2 6.05 -20.17 -16.06
CA MET A 2 5.62 -18.85 -15.66
C MET A 2 5.55 -18.75 -14.13
N GLU A 3 6.21 -17.75 -13.60
CA GLU A 3 6.14 -17.44 -12.20
C GLU A 3 4.82 -16.73 -11.90
N ARG A 4 4.11 -17.19 -10.88
CA ARG A 4 2.88 -16.53 -10.44
C ARG A 4 3.23 -15.50 -9.38
N ARG A 5 2.66 -14.31 -9.54
CA ARG A 5 2.81 -13.24 -8.58
C ARG A 5 1.45 -12.66 -8.25
N ILE A 6 1.22 -12.45 -6.98
CA ILE A 6 0.01 -11.80 -6.50
C ILE A 6 0.32 -10.32 -6.29
N SER A 7 -0.48 -9.45 -6.88
CA SER A 7 -0.36 -8.01 -6.68
C SER A 7 -1.53 -7.52 -5.85
N VAL A 8 -1.23 -6.80 -4.78
CA VAL A 8 -2.22 -6.20 -3.89
C VAL A 8 -2.07 -4.70 -3.94
N ILE A 9 -3.13 -4.00 -4.31
CA ILE A 9 -3.15 -2.54 -4.34
C ILE A 9 -4.17 -2.09 -3.30
N SER A 10 -3.75 -1.28 -2.36
CA SER A 10 -4.60 -0.81 -1.27
C SER A 10 -4.40 0.68 -1.04
N VAL A 11 -5.46 1.33 -0.58
CA VAL A 11 -5.44 2.76 -0.25
C VAL A 11 -5.27 2.93 1.24
N ASN A 12 -4.34 3.79 1.64
CA ASN A 12 -4.15 4.19 3.03
C ASN A 12 -4.62 5.63 3.21
N TYR A 13 -5.49 5.85 4.19
CA TYR A 13 -5.91 7.17 4.58
C TYR A 13 -6.07 7.21 6.09
N ASN A 14 -5.13 7.88 6.78
CA ASN A 14 -5.11 7.95 8.24
C ASN A 14 -5.22 6.57 8.90
N GLY A 15 -4.69 5.54 8.26
CA GLY A 15 -4.82 4.16 8.71
C GLY A 15 -3.49 3.42 8.77
N TYR A 16 -2.44 4.10 9.20
CA TYR A 16 -1.10 3.51 9.26
C TYR A 16 -1.09 2.15 9.96
N ASP A 17 -1.68 2.05 11.15
CA ASP A 17 -1.66 0.81 11.92
C ASP A 17 -2.40 -0.32 11.21
N LEU A 18 -3.54 0.01 10.60
CA LEU A 18 -4.33 -0.98 9.87
C LEU A 18 -3.58 -1.45 8.62
N THR A 19 -2.91 -0.53 7.92
CA THR A 19 -2.12 -0.87 6.74
C THR A 19 -0.95 -1.76 7.12
N CYS A 20 -0.25 -1.46 8.21
CA CYS A 20 0.82 -2.31 8.71
C CYS A 20 0.31 -3.71 9.06
N ALA A 21 -0.83 -3.81 9.74
CA ALA A 21 -1.42 -5.10 10.09
C ALA A 21 -1.78 -5.90 8.85
N MET A 22 -2.31 -5.24 7.82
CA MET A 22 -2.63 -5.89 6.56
C MET A 22 -1.37 -6.44 5.87
N ILE A 23 -0.32 -5.64 5.78
CA ILE A 23 0.94 -6.06 5.15
C ILE A 23 1.52 -7.25 5.90
N ASP A 24 1.58 -7.17 7.22
CA ASP A 24 2.13 -8.26 8.04
C ASP A 24 1.33 -9.54 7.88
N SER A 25 -0.01 -9.42 7.83
CA SER A 25 -0.88 -10.57 7.63
C SER A 25 -0.68 -11.20 6.25
N LEU A 26 -0.59 -10.39 5.20
CA LEU A 26 -0.33 -10.89 3.85
C LEU A 26 1.00 -11.65 3.78
N ARG A 27 2.05 -11.10 4.38
CA ARG A 27 3.37 -11.73 4.38
C ARG A 27 3.38 -13.02 5.17
N ARG A 28 2.55 -13.12 6.20
CA ARG A 28 2.48 -14.31 7.04
C ARG A 28 1.74 -15.45 6.37
N HIS A 29 0.68 -15.14 5.61
CA HIS A 29 -0.24 -16.15 5.10
C HIS A 29 -0.07 -16.44 3.61
N VAL A 30 0.57 -15.55 2.86
CA VAL A 30 0.76 -15.73 1.42
C VAL A 30 2.16 -16.25 1.16
N THR A 31 2.25 -17.45 0.57
CA THR A 31 3.53 -18.09 0.26
C THR A 31 3.99 -17.83 -1.18
N THR A 32 3.07 -17.39 -2.04
CA THR A 32 3.38 -17.02 -3.42
C THR A 32 4.06 -15.65 -3.45
N PRO A 33 4.97 -15.39 -4.41
CA PRO A 33 5.57 -14.05 -4.52
C PRO A 33 4.52 -12.95 -4.52
N LEU A 34 4.73 -11.93 -3.70
CA LEU A 34 3.72 -10.93 -3.39
C LEU A 34 4.27 -9.53 -3.69
N GLU A 35 3.56 -8.78 -4.51
CA GLU A 35 3.83 -7.37 -4.74
C GLU A 35 2.75 -6.55 -4.05
N ILE A 36 3.16 -5.63 -3.20
CA ILE A 36 2.22 -4.79 -2.45
C ILE A 36 2.44 -3.33 -2.87
N VAL A 37 1.37 -2.68 -3.26
CA VAL A 37 1.36 -1.26 -3.60
C VAL A 37 0.37 -0.56 -2.68
N ILE A 38 0.83 0.43 -1.94
CA ILE A 38 0.00 1.23 -1.05
C ILE A 38 -0.09 2.64 -1.62
N VAL A 39 -1.30 3.14 -1.77
CA VAL A 39 -1.54 4.52 -2.18
C VAL A 39 -2.01 5.30 -0.97
N ASP A 40 -1.19 6.22 -0.49
CA ASP A 40 -1.59 7.12 0.60
C ASP A 40 -2.37 8.28 0.01
N ASN A 41 -3.67 8.29 0.24
CA ASN A 41 -4.60 9.23 -0.38
C ASN A 41 -4.83 10.44 0.52
N GLY A 42 -3.79 11.26 0.69
CA GLY A 42 -3.91 12.52 1.40
C GLY A 42 -4.12 12.39 2.89
N SER A 43 -3.44 11.45 3.55
CA SER A 43 -3.48 11.35 5.01
C SER A 43 -3.08 12.67 5.65
N THR A 44 -3.67 12.97 6.80
CA THR A 44 -3.41 14.22 7.54
C THR A 44 -1.93 14.36 7.88
N ARG A 45 -1.28 13.25 8.24
CA ARG A 45 0.16 13.19 8.45
C ARG A 45 0.79 12.44 7.28
N ASP A 46 2.08 12.66 7.06
CA ASP A 46 2.81 11.89 6.07
C ASP A 46 2.99 10.47 6.58
N GLU A 47 2.11 9.57 6.18
CA GLU A 47 2.19 8.17 6.54
C GLU A 47 2.98 7.36 5.52
N ALA A 48 3.21 7.92 4.34
CA ALA A 48 3.98 7.24 3.31
C ALA A 48 5.44 7.05 3.71
N ALA A 49 6.05 8.08 4.31
CA ALA A 49 7.44 7.99 4.74
C ALA A 49 7.68 6.87 5.75
N PRO A 50 6.91 6.78 6.87
CA PRO A 50 7.11 5.68 7.82
C PRO A 50 6.76 4.32 7.22
N LEU A 51 5.80 4.25 6.29
CA LEU A 51 5.50 2.99 5.60
C LEU A 51 6.67 2.53 4.73
N ARG A 52 7.28 3.45 3.99
CA ARG A 52 8.47 3.14 3.19
C ARG A 52 9.64 2.68 4.04
N GLU A 53 9.81 3.31 5.19
CA GLU A 53 10.89 2.98 6.10
C GLU A 53 10.71 1.60 6.73
N ARG A 54 9.49 1.27 7.14
CA ARG A 54 9.19 -0.01 7.75
C ARG A 54 9.16 -1.14 6.72
N TYR A 55 8.70 -0.88 5.51
CA TYR A 55 8.55 -1.87 4.45
C TYR A 55 9.26 -1.40 3.18
N PRO A 56 10.59 -1.48 3.12
CA PRO A 56 11.34 -0.93 1.97
C PRO A 56 11.01 -1.59 0.64
N ASP A 57 10.51 -2.81 0.66
CA ASP A 57 10.16 -3.57 -0.54
C ASP A 57 8.71 -3.33 -0.99
N VAL A 58 7.92 -2.62 -0.21
CA VAL A 58 6.56 -2.24 -0.57
C VAL A 58 6.59 -0.93 -1.33
N LYS A 59 5.86 -0.87 -2.45
CA LYS A 59 5.75 0.36 -3.22
C LYS A 59 4.71 1.26 -2.56
N VAL A 60 5.12 2.43 -2.10
CA VAL A 60 4.23 3.39 -1.46
C VAL A 60 4.19 4.67 -2.29
N LEU A 61 3.00 5.04 -2.72
CA LEU A 61 2.74 6.26 -3.48
C LEU A 61 1.95 7.21 -2.58
N ARG A 62 2.21 8.52 -2.71
CA ARG A 62 1.48 9.50 -1.93
C ARG A 62 0.80 10.51 -2.82
N SER A 63 -0.48 10.75 -2.55
CA SER A 63 -1.22 11.88 -3.09
C SER A 63 -1.24 12.99 -2.06
N GLU A 64 -0.92 14.22 -2.47
CA GLU A 64 -0.94 15.39 -1.58
C GLU A 64 -2.36 15.78 -1.20
N ARG A 65 -3.34 15.32 -1.95
CA ARG A 65 -4.74 15.64 -1.72
C ARG A 65 -5.55 14.38 -1.59
N ASN A 66 -6.61 14.47 -0.80
CA ASN A 66 -7.63 13.44 -0.83
C ASN A 66 -8.46 13.66 -2.09
N LEU A 67 -8.20 12.87 -3.12
CA LEU A 67 -8.86 12.97 -4.41
C LEU A 67 -10.18 12.21 -4.45
N GLY A 68 -10.55 11.58 -3.34
CA GLY A 68 -11.70 10.73 -3.31
C GLY A 68 -11.41 9.37 -3.97
N PHE A 69 -12.45 8.54 -4.04
CA PHE A 69 -12.28 7.16 -4.48
C PHE A 69 -11.74 7.05 -5.90
N ALA A 70 -12.33 7.79 -6.84
CA ALA A 70 -11.92 7.71 -8.24
C ALA A 70 -10.49 8.20 -8.44
N GLY A 71 -10.11 9.30 -7.77
CA GLY A 71 -8.76 9.81 -7.84
C GLY A 71 -7.75 8.85 -7.25
N GLY A 72 -8.08 8.25 -6.10
CA GLY A 72 -7.22 7.26 -5.47
C GLY A 72 -7.00 6.05 -6.37
N ASN A 73 -8.03 5.58 -7.04
CA ASN A 73 -7.89 4.48 -7.97
C ASN A 73 -6.99 4.81 -9.15
N ASN A 74 -7.09 6.04 -9.67
CA ASN A 74 -6.26 6.46 -10.78
C ASN A 74 -4.78 6.50 -10.39
N LEU A 75 -4.48 6.82 -9.15
CA LEU A 75 -3.10 6.80 -8.66
C LEU A 75 -2.59 5.38 -8.43
N GLY A 76 -3.48 4.44 -8.16
CA GLY A 76 -3.12 3.05 -7.92
C GLY A 76 -2.87 2.23 -9.18
N PHE A 77 -3.29 2.75 -10.30
CA PHE A 77 -3.18 2.00 -11.56
C PHE A 77 -2.25 2.69 -12.55
#